data_fd47c0ff8c5e42272ad7c607d9acbdc4
#
_entry.id   fd47c0ff8c5e42272ad7c607d9acbdc4
#
_cell.length_a   1.000
_cell.length_b   1.000
_cell.length_c   1.000
_cell.angle_alpha   90.00
_cell.angle_beta   90.00
_cell.angle_gamma   90.00
#
_symmetry.space_group_name_H-M   'P 1'
#
loop_
_entity.id
_entity.type
_entity.pdbx_description
1 polymer ?
#
loop_
_entity_poly.entity_id
_entity_poly.type
_entity_poly.pdbx_seq_one_letter_code
_entity_poly.pdbx_strand_id
1 'polypeptide(L)'
;GIDLRIEAGDRVGFVGANGAGKTTVLRILAGVEEQTIGDVARKRGLMVGYLPQDPPPARDLTLHAAMIEVFGPVLEQAAALREMEHRLADAAAAVEAAATAAAAAAASDDYEALLEEYGHAQAQFEVAGGYDYETRIRQVLGGLGFNEDEHDKPLAHLSGGERTRALLAQLL
;
A
#
# COMPACT_ATOMS: atom_id res chain seq x y z
N GLY A 1 -32.55 -12.12 4.34
CA GLY A 1 -31.56 -11.18 4.85
C GLY A 1 -30.52 -11.91 5.66
N ILE A 2 -29.33 -11.35 5.75
CA ILE A 2 -28.24 -11.87 6.58
C ILE A 2 -27.92 -10.79 7.59
N ASP A 3 -27.90 -11.15 8.87
CA ASP A 3 -27.41 -10.31 9.94
C ASP A 3 -26.11 -10.93 10.45
N LEU A 4 -25.00 -10.21 10.31
CA LEU A 4 -23.67 -10.72 10.61
C LEU A 4 -22.82 -9.62 11.25
N ARG A 5 -22.20 -9.96 12.37
CA ARG A 5 -21.18 -9.14 13.01
C ARG A 5 -19.86 -9.91 13.05
N ILE A 6 -18.80 -9.26 12.59
CA ILE A 6 -17.43 -9.82 12.60
C ILE A 6 -16.59 -8.89 13.48
N GLU A 7 -15.89 -9.46 14.44
CA GLU A 7 -15.02 -8.73 15.36
C GLU A 7 -13.53 -9.00 15.06
N ALA A 8 -12.65 -8.21 15.65
CA ALA A 8 -11.22 -8.40 15.49
C ALA A 8 -10.79 -9.78 16.01
N GLY A 9 -10.07 -10.52 15.17
CA GLY A 9 -9.62 -11.89 15.48
C GLY A 9 -10.57 -13.01 15.07
N ASP A 10 -11.80 -12.68 14.64
CA ASP A 10 -12.75 -13.70 14.19
C ASP A 10 -12.29 -14.40 12.91
N ARG A 11 -12.58 -15.70 12.83
CA ARG A 11 -12.44 -16.51 11.63
C ARG A 11 -13.82 -17.06 11.26
N VAL A 12 -14.40 -16.50 10.22
CA VAL A 12 -15.78 -16.80 9.80
C VAL A 12 -15.78 -17.60 8.50
N GLY A 13 -16.52 -18.72 8.49
CA GLY A 13 -16.73 -19.54 7.30
C GLY A 13 -18.18 -19.48 6.83
N PHE A 14 -18.39 -19.16 5.54
CA PHE A 14 -19.71 -19.25 4.91
C PHE A 14 -19.93 -20.63 4.28
N VAL A 15 -20.91 -21.36 4.79
CA VAL A 15 -21.26 -22.72 4.30
C VAL A 15 -22.67 -22.68 3.70
N GLY A 16 -22.88 -23.40 2.62
CA GLY A 16 -24.17 -23.49 1.95
C GLY A 16 -24.06 -24.01 0.52
N ALA A 17 -25.19 -24.32 -0.09
CA ALA A 17 -25.27 -24.79 -1.47
C ALA A 17 -24.68 -23.82 -2.48
N ASN A 18 -24.32 -24.30 -3.68
CA ASN A 18 -23.93 -23.42 -4.78
C ASN A 18 -25.12 -22.52 -5.16
N GLY A 19 -24.85 -21.25 -5.45
CA GLY A 19 -25.90 -20.26 -5.73
C GLY A 19 -26.55 -19.65 -4.48
N ALA A 20 -26.20 -20.05 -3.25
CA ALA A 20 -26.78 -19.50 -2.02
C ALA A 20 -26.34 -18.03 -1.70
N GLY A 21 -25.54 -17.40 -2.54
CA GLY A 21 -25.10 -16.00 -2.37
C GLY A 21 -23.85 -15.81 -1.51
N LYS A 22 -23.11 -16.86 -1.17
CA LYS A 22 -21.89 -16.77 -0.35
C LYS A 22 -20.85 -15.78 -0.94
N THR A 23 -20.56 -15.91 -2.23
CA THR A 23 -19.62 -15.05 -2.93
C THR A 23 -20.12 -13.61 -3.00
N THR A 24 -21.43 -13.40 -3.23
CA THR A 24 -22.05 -12.06 -3.23
C THR A 24 -21.87 -11.37 -1.88
N VAL A 25 -22.11 -12.09 -0.77
CA VAL A 25 -21.89 -11.53 0.58
C VAL A 25 -20.43 -11.13 0.79
N LEU A 26 -19.47 -12.00 0.40
CA LEU A 26 -18.04 -11.67 0.51
C LEU A 26 -17.67 -10.45 -0.33
N ARG A 27 -18.20 -10.32 -1.55
CA ARG A 27 -17.96 -9.18 -2.43
C ARG A 27 -18.55 -7.88 -1.87
N ILE A 28 -19.76 -7.95 -1.27
CA ILE A 28 -20.36 -6.83 -0.59
C ILE A 28 -19.51 -6.42 0.64
N LEU A 29 -19.09 -7.39 1.46
CA LEU A 29 -18.21 -7.13 2.61
C LEU A 29 -16.88 -6.52 2.19
N ALA A 30 -16.34 -6.91 1.04
CA ALA A 30 -15.13 -6.35 0.46
C ALA A 30 -15.33 -4.97 -0.19
N GLY A 31 -16.56 -4.54 -0.41
CA GLY A 31 -16.86 -3.30 -1.13
C GLY A 31 -16.70 -3.40 -2.65
N VAL A 32 -16.61 -4.60 -3.19
CA VAL A 32 -16.53 -4.89 -4.64
C VAL A 32 -17.90 -4.83 -5.30
N GLU A 33 -18.98 -5.06 -4.51
CA GLU A 33 -20.36 -5.06 -4.97
C GLU A 33 -21.21 -4.29 -3.94
N GLU A 34 -22.19 -3.51 -4.42
CA GLU A 34 -23.13 -2.79 -3.57
C GLU A 34 -24.29 -3.68 -3.15
N GLN A 35 -24.73 -3.53 -1.92
CA GLN A 35 -25.92 -4.22 -1.43
C GLN A 35 -27.18 -3.63 -2.05
N THR A 36 -28.13 -4.48 -2.40
CA THR A 36 -29.45 -4.04 -2.91
C THR A 36 -30.37 -3.53 -1.79
N ILE A 37 -30.29 -4.14 -0.61
CA ILE A 37 -31.09 -3.80 0.58
C ILE A 37 -30.24 -4.05 1.83
N GLY A 38 -30.40 -3.20 2.84
CA GLY A 38 -29.69 -3.30 4.11
C GLY A 38 -28.45 -2.41 4.17
N ASP A 39 -27.73 -2.48 5.27
CA ASP A 39 -26.59 -1.63 5.57
C ASP A 39 -25.34 -2.45 5.88
N VAL A 40 -24.19 -1.97 5.44
CA VAL A 40 -22.87 -2.52 5.80
C VAL A 40 -22.06 -1.46 6.52
N ALA A 41 -21.95 -1.59 7.84
CA ALA A 41 -21.12 -0.72 8.65
C ALA A 41 -19.69 -1.29 8.76
N ARG A 42 -18.69 -0.46 8.53
CA ARG A 42 -17.27 -0.81 8.69
C ARG A 42 -16.59 0.14 9.67
N LYS A 43 -15.66 -0.37 10.43
CA LYS A 43 -14.80 0.47 11.29
C LYS A 43 -14.03 1.47 10.41
N ARG A 44 -13.97 2.72 10.85
CA ARG A 44 -13.21 3.76 10.15
C ARG A 44 -11.72 3.35 10.03
N GLY A 45 -11.16 3.48 8.83
CA GLY A 45 -9.78 3.10 8.55
C GLY A 45 -9.54 1.59 8.41
N LEU A 46 -10.61 0.75 8.36
CA LEU A 46 -10.47 -0.67 8.10
C LEU A 46 -10.04 -0.89 6.65
N MET A 47 -8.88 -1.50 6.45
CA MET A 47 -8.45 -2.03 5.15
C MET A 47 -9.04 -3.42 4.97
N VAL A 48 -9.64 -3.66 3.80
CA VAL A 48 -10.26 -4.95 3.46
C VAL A 48 -9.62 -5.50 2.18
N GLY A 49 -8.93 -6.63 2.30
CA GLY A 49 -8.42 -7.38 1.16
C GLY A 49 -9.45 -8.40 0.67
N TYR A 50 -9.57 -8.56 -0.64
CA TYR A 50 -10.44 -9.56 -1.25
C TYR A 50 -9.66 -10.43 -2.24
N LEU A 51 -9.62 -11.73 -1.97
CA LEU A 51 -9.04 -12.71 -2.87
C LEU A 51 -10.17 -13.39 -3.65
N PRO A 52 -10.32 -13.14 -4.97
CA PRO A 52 -11.34 -13.81 -5.78
C PRO A 52 -11.02 -15.27 -6.00
N GLN A 53 -12.02 -16.10 -6.22
CA GLN A 53 -11.86 -17.52 -6.54
C GLN A 53 -11.15 -17.70 -7.88
N ASP A 54 -11.54 -16.90 -8.88
CA ASP A 54 -10.89 -16.87 -10.19
C ASP A 54 -10.02 -15.61 -10.29
N PRO A 55 -8.70 -15.75 -10.44
CA PRO A 55 -7.81 -14.61 -10.62
C PRO A 55 -8.21 -13.78 -11.85
N PRO A 56 -8.17 -12.44 -11.76
CA PRO A 56 -8.38 -11.59 -12.93
C PRO A 56 -7.34 -11.90 -14.01
N PRO A 57 -7.60 -11.51 -15.27
CA PRO A 57 -6.62 -11.63 -16.34
C PRO A 57 -5.27 -11.05 -15.91
N ALA A 58 -4.19 -11.74 -16.25
CA ALA A 58 -2.85 -11.27 -15.92
C ALA A 58 -2.58 -9.93 -16.61
N ARG A 59 -2.07 -8.96 -15.85
CA ARG A 59 -1.58 -7.70 -16.40
C ARG A 59 -0.18 -7.91 -16.98
N ASP A 60 0.22 -7.04 -17.89
CA ASP A 60 1.56 -7.06 -18.50
C ASP A 60 2.59 -6.46 -17.53
N LEU A 61 2.82 -7.19 -16.45
CA LEU A 61 3.73 -6.84 -15.35
C LEU A 61 4.46 -8.08 -14.89
N THR A 62 5.66 -7.89 -14.34
CA THR A 62 6.35 -8.96 -13.60
C THR A 62 5.74 -9.14 -12.21
N LEU A 63 6.02 -10.28 -11.57
CA LEU A 63 5.59 -10.55 -10.20
C LEU A 63 6.10 -9.45 -9.24
N HIS A 64 7.36 -9.08 -9.35
CA HIS A 64 7.96 -8.02 -8.52
C HIS A 64 7.31 -6.65 -8.77
N ALA A 65 7.08 -6.27 -10.04
CA ALA A 65 6.43 -5.01 -10.36
C ALA A 65 5.00 -4.92 -9.79
N ALA A 66 4.27 -6.03 -9.81
CA ALA A 66 2.94 -6.11 -9.22
C ALA A 66 2.95 -6.00 -7.69
N MET A 67 4.02 -6.45 -7.04
CA MET A 67 4.22 -6.25 -5.59
C MET A 67 4.58 -4.79 -5.28
N ILE A 68 5.44 -4.15 -6.08
CA ILE A 68 5.80 -2.73 -5.92
C ILE A 68 4.55 -1.84 -5.98
N GLU A 69 3.57 -2.13 -6.82
CA GLU A 69 2.34 -1.33 -6.90
C GLU A 69 1.59 -1.24 -5.56
N VAL A 70 1.65 -2.27 -4.72
CA VAL A 70 1.05 -2.27 -3.38
C VAL A 70 1.69 -1.20 -2.49
N PHE A 71 2.97 -0.90 -2.72
CA PHE A 71 3.74 0.12 -2.01
C PHE A 71 3.68 1.50 -2.70
N GLY A 72 2.77 1.70 -3.65
CA GLY A 72 2.60 2.99 -4.34
C GLY A 72 2.58 4.19 -3.40
N PRO A 73 1.76 4.23 -2.34
CA PRO A 73 1.73 5.33 -1.38
C PRO A 73 3.08 5.56 -0.67
N VAL A 74 3.82 4.51 -0.38
CA VAL A 74 5.16 4.59 0.24
C VAL A 74 6.17 5.17 -0.75
N LEU A 75 6.09 4.77 -2.01
CA LEU A 75 6.95 5.29 -3.07
C LEU A 75 6.67 6.77 -3.37
N GLU A 76 5.42 7.19 -3.31
CA GLU A 76 5.03 8.60 -3.40
C GLU A 76 5.62 9.42 -2.23
N GLN A 77 5.57 8.91 -1.01
CA GLN A 77 6.22 9.53 0.15
C GLN A 77 7.74 9.61 -0.04
N ALA A 78 8.39 8.58 -0.56
CA ALA A 78 9.82 8.59 -0.87
C ALA A 78 10.18 9.66 -1.91
N ALA A 79 9.34 9.85 -2.91
CA ALA A 79 9.52 10.90 -3.91
C ALA A 79 9.35 12.32 -3.31
N ALA A 80 8.34 12.49 -2.44
CA ALA A 80 8.12 13.75 -1.73
C ALA A 80 9.29 14.11 -0.81
N LEU A 81 9.86 13.13 -0.10
CA LEU A 81 11.04 13.33 0.74
C LEU A 81 12.24 13.81 -0.07
N ARG A 82 12.50 13.22 -1.23
CA ARG A 82 13.60 13.67 -2.12
C ARG A 82 13.40 15.09 -2.60
N GLU A 83 12.17 15.49 -2.94
CA GLU A 83 11.85 16.86 -3.32
C GLU A 83 12.07 17.83 -2.14
N MET A 84 11.69 17.43 -0.93
CA MET A 84 11.98 18.22 0.28
C MET A 84 13.49 18.36 0.53
N GLU A 85 14.29 17.32 0.28
CA GLU A 85 15.76 17.38 0.38
C GLU A 85 16.36 18.41 -0.59
N HIS A 86 15.85 18.47 -1.81
CA HIS A 86 16.27 19.51 -2.77
C HIS A 86 15.88 20.92 -2.29
N ARG A 87 14.65 21.10 -1.81
CA ARG A 87 14.19 22.38 -1.25
C ARG A 87 15.00 22.80 -0.03
N LEU A 88 15.39 21.87 0.83
CA LEU A 88 16.26 22.14 1.99
C LEU A 88 17.65 22.59 1.54
N ALA A 89 18.22 21.97 0.52
CA ALA A 89 19.51 22.38 -0.03
C ALA A 89 19.45 23.80 -0.61
N ASP A 90 18.38 24.14 -1.35
CA ASP A 90 18.17 25.48 -1.91
C ASP A 90 17.96 26.53 -0.81
N ALA A 91 17.17 26.20 0.23
CA ALA A 91 16.94 27.06 1.38
C ALA A 91 18.23 27.32 2.17
N ALA A 92 19.07 26.29 2.39
CA ALA A 92 20.37 26.45 3.02
C ALA A 92 21.30 27.41 2.22
N ALA A 93 21.32 27.25 0.90
CA ALA A 93 22.08 28.13 0.02
C ALA A 93 21.57 29.59 0.06
N ALA A 94 20.25 29.78 0.20
CA ALA A 94 19.66 31.11 0.35
C ALA A 94 20.07 31.79 1.67
N VAL A 95 20.18 31.03 2.77
CA VAL A 95 20.70 31.55 4.05
C VAL A 95 22.15 32.03 3.89
N GLU A 96 23.00 31.24 3.23
CA GLU A 96 24.41 31.60 3.00
C GLU A 96 24.58 32.79 2.05
N ALA A 97 23.70 32.93 1.06
CA ALA A 97 23.77 34.02 0.06
C ALA A 97 23.13 35.34 0.52
N ALA A 98 22.51 35.39 1.70
CA ALA A 98 21.76 36.55 2.17
C ALA A 98 22.67 37.75 2.40
N ALA A 99 22.39 38.86 1.69
CA ALA A 99 23.20 40.07 1.73
C ALA A 99 22.94 40.99 2.95
N THR A 100 21.86 40.74 3.70
CA THR A 100 21.48 41.55 4.87
C THR A 100 21.07 40.66 6.02
N ALA A 101 21.19 41.12 7.27
CA ALA A 101 20.77 40.41 8.46
C ALA A 101 19.27 40.08 8.47
N ALA A 102 18.43 40.96 7.94
CA ALA A 102 16.98 40.72 7.84
C ALA A 102 16.65 39.62 6.81
N ALA A 103 17.33 39.60 5.65
CA ALA A 103 17.17 38.56 4.66
C ALA A 103 17.68 37.20 5.18
N ALA A 104 18.79 37.20 5.90
CA ALA A 104 19.33 35.97 6.54
C ALA A 104 18.37 35.39 7.60
N ALA A 105 17.76 36.26 8.43
CA ALA A 105 16.78 35.83 9.41
C ALA A 105 15.54 35.19 8.76
N ALA A 106 14.96 35.84 7.74
CA ALA A 106 13.82 35.34 7.02
C ALA A 106 14.12 33.98 6.32
N ALA A 107 15.30 33.86 5.66
CA ALA A 107 15.72 32.62 5.03
C ALA A 107 15.97 31.50 6.05
N SER A 108 16.45 31.85 7.27
CA SER A 108 16.64 30.92 8.37
C SER A 108 15.31 30.37 8.91
N ASP A 109 14.30 31.25 9.07
CA ASP A 109 12.95 30.88 9.50
C ASP A 109 12.31 29.91 8.47
N ASP A 110 12.44 30.18 7.19
CA ASP A 110 11.94 29.31 6.11
C ASP A 110 12.66 27.96 6.09
N TYR A 111 13.97 27.94 6.30
CA TYR A 111 14.75 26.71 6.40
C TYR A 111 14.35 25.86 7.62
N GLU A 112 14.18 26.49 8.79
CA GLU A 112 13.76 25.78 10.01
C GLU A 112 12.36 25.18 9.87
N ALA A 113 11.40 25.92 9.29
CA ALA A 113 10.06 25.43 9.01
C ALA A 113 10.07 24.22 8.05
N LEU A 114 10.88 24.27 6.99
CA LEU A 114 11.00 23.18 6.03
C LEU A 114 11.70 21.95 6.65
N LEU A 115 12.65 22.17 7.56
CA LEU A 115 13.33 21.09 8.28
C LEU A 115 12.36 20.35 9.22
N GLU A 116 11.45 21.07 9.89
CA GLU A 116 10.40 20.47 10.71
C GLU A 116 9.42 19.67 9.85
N GLU A 117 8.97 20.20 8.70
CA GLU A 117 8.11 19.51 7.74
C GLU A 117 8.76 18.21 7.25
N TYR A 118 10.05 18.26 6.88
CA TYR A 118 10.82 17.09 6.47
C TYR A 118 10.91 16.04 7.57
N GLY A 119 11.18 16.44 8.81
CA GLY A 119 11.23 15.55 9.95
C GLY A 119 9.92 14.78 10.19
N HIS A 120 8.78 15.47 10.05
CA HIS A 120 7.47 14.85 10.14
C HIS A 120 7.20 13.87 9.00
N ALA A 121 7.53 14.26 7.76
CA ALA A 121 7.35 13.41 6.59
C ALA A 121 8.25 12.16 6.67
N GLN A 122 9.49 12.31 7.12
CA GLN A 122 10.43 11.19 7.32
C GLN A 122 9.92 10.21 8.37
N ALA A 123 9.40 10.70 9.50
CA ALA A 123 8.83 9.84 10.55
C ALA A 123 7.61 9.05 10.03
N GLN A 124 6.75 9.67 9.21
CA GLN A 124 5.62 8.97 8.59
C GLN A 124 6.08 7.89 7.60
N PHE A 125 7.09 8.19 6.79
CA PHE A 125 7.69 7.24 5.85
C PHE A 125 8.31 6.03 6.56
N GLU A 126 9.01 6.26 7.67
CA GLU A 126 9.59 5.19 8.49
C GLU A 126 8.48 4.29 9.09
N VAL A 127 7.43 4.89 9.68
CA VAL A 127 6.28 4.16 10.23
C VAL A 127 5.54 3.36 9.15
N ALA A 128 5.49 3.87 7.92
CA ALA A 128 4.93 3.16 6.77
C ALA A 128 5.82 2.00 6.26
N GLY A 129 7.03 1.82 6.83
CA GLY A 129 7.99 0.80 6.40
C GLY A 129 8.72 1.15 5.11
N GLY A 130 8.92 2.46 4.87
CA GLY A 130 9.48 2.97 3.63
C GLY A 130 10.90 2.52 3.32
N TYR A 131 11.68 2.18 4.33
CA TYR A 131 13.06 1.66 4.15
C TYR A 131 13.10 0.14 3.96
N ASP A 132 12.02 -0.58 4.30
CA ASP A 132 12.01 -2.04 4.36
C ASP A 132 11.11 -2.72 3.32
N TYR A 133 10.42 -1.96 2.47
CA TYR A 133 9.41 -2.51 1.54
C TYR A 133 10.00 -3.59 0.61
N GLU A 134 11.21 -3.41 0.09
CA GLU A 134 11.90 -4.40 -0.74
C GLU A 134 12.14 -5.72 0.02
N THR A 135 12.53 -5.62 1.28
CA THR A 135 12.76 -6.78 2.15
C THR A 135 11.43 -7.48 2.45
N ARG A 136 10.35 -6.71 2.69
CA ARG A 136 9.01 -7.27 2.87
C ARG A 136 8.51 -7.99 1.61
N ILE A 137 8.70 -7.42 0.43
CA ILE A 137 8.35 -8.08 -0.84
C ILE A 137 9.04 -9.44 -0.92
N ARG A 138 10.35 -9.50 -0.72
CA ARG A 138 11.10 -10.77 -0.75
C ARG A 138 10.63 -11.78 0.29
N GLN A 139 10.37 -11.34 1.51
CA GLN A 139 9.85 -12.21 2.58
C GLN A 139 8.48 -12.77 2.28
N VAL A 140 7.54 -11.93 1.80
CA VAL A 140 6.19 -12.37 1.45
C VAL A 140 6.21 -13.34 0.28
N LEU A 141 6.94 -13.03 -0.80
CA LEU A 141 7.08 -13.89 -1.95
C LEU A 141 7.73 -15.23 -1.59
N GLY A 142 8.84 -15.20 -0.83
CA GLY A 142 9.51 -16.42 -0.35
C GLY A 142 8.60 -17.25 0.56
N GLY A 143 7.83 -16.62 1.46
CA GLY A 143 6.85 -17.30 2.32
C GLY A 143 5.72 -17.98 1.55
N LEU A 144 5.40 -17.49 0.35
CA LEU A 144 4.41 -18.07 -0.57
C LEU A 144 5.04 -19.01 -1.62
N GLY A 145 6.33 -19.33 -1.48
CA GLY A 145 7.02 -20.33 -2.30
C GLY A 145 7.43 -19.83 -3.68
N PHE A 146 7.70 -18.53 -3.82
CA PHE A 146 8.37 -17.97 -4.99
C PHE A 146 9.87 -17.82 -4.70
N ASN A 147 10.70 -18.32 -5.61
CA ASN A 147 12.14 -18.12 -5.55
C ASN A 147 12.53 -16.74 -6.12
N GLU A 148 13.73 -16.25 -5.81
CA GLU A 148 14.18 -14.93 -6.27
C GLU A 148 14.25 -14.82 -7.80
N ASP A 149 14.62 -15.89 -8.50
CA ASP A 149 14.64 -15.96 -9.97
C ASP A 149 13.25 -15.89 -10.62
N GLU A 150 12.19 -16.11 -9.84
CA GLU A 150 10.81 -16.00 -10.30
C GLU A 150 10.24 -14.58 -10.15
N HIS A 151 10.92 -13.68 -9.46
CA HIS A 151 10.42 -12.32 -9.21
C HIS A 151 10.24 -11.51 -10.51
N ASP A 152 11.10 -11.73 -11.50
CA ASP A 152 11.01 -11.07 -12.81
C ASP A 152 10.10 -11.81 -13.81
N LYS A 153 9.48 -12.92 -13.37
CA LYS A 153 8.56 -13.70 -14.20
C LYS A 153 7.29 -12.90 -14.51
N PRO A 154 6.90 -12.76 -15.77
CA PRO A 154 5.64 -12.09 -16.13
C PRO A 154 4.44 -12.79 -15.50
N LEU A 155 3.47 -12.04 -14.96
CA LEU A 155 2.24 -12.57 -14.37
C LEU A 155 1.48 -13.48 -15.35
N ALA A 156 1.56 -13.21 -16.65
CA ALA A 156 0.94 -14.01 -17.69
C ALA A 156 1.50 -15.43 -17.78
N HIS A 157 2.76 -15.63 -17.38
CA HIS A 157 3.44 -16.93 -17.40
C HIS A 157 3.27 -17.73 -16.10
N LEU A 158 2.58 -17.18 -15.10
CA LEU A 158 2.25 -17.88 -13.88
C LEU A 158 1.12 -18.89 -14.12
N SER A 159 1.23 -20.08 -13.54
CA SER A 159 0.14 -21.04 -13.45
C SER A 159 -1.03 -20.46 -12.63
N GLY A 160 -2.22 -21.08 -12.69
CA GLY A 160 -3.38 -20.62 -11.93
C GLY A 160 -3.12 -20.58 -10.42
N GLY A 161 -2.42 -21.59 -9.88
CA GLY A 161 -2.03 -21.62 -8.46
C GLY A 161 -1.01 -20.54 -8.08
N GLU A 162 0.00 -20.30 -8.94
CA GLU A 162 0.97 -19.22 -8.74
C GLU A 162 0.29 -17.86 -8.78
N ARG A 163 -0.66 -17.63 -9.70
CA ARG A 163 -1.44 -16.38 -9.76
C ARG A 163 -2.25 -16.14 -8.50
N THR A 164 -2.88 -17.18 -7.97
CA THR A 164 -3.62 -17.06 -6.70
C THR A 164 -2.68 -16.71 -5.54
N ARG A 165 -1.49 -17.32 -5.47
CA ARG A 165 -0.48 -16.97 -4.46
C ARG A 165 0.06 -15.54 -4.65
N ALA A 166 0.28 -15.11 -5.91
CA ALA A 166 0.70 -13.73 -6.21
C ALA A 166 -0.34 -12.69 -5.75
N LEU A 167 -1.63 -12.95 -5.98
CA LEU A 167 -2.71 -12.11 -5.47
C LEU A 167 -2.76 -12.11 -3.94
N LEU A 168 -2.54 -13.26 -3.30
CA LEU A 168 -2.45 -13.33 -1.85
C LEU A 168 -1.26 -12.52 -1.32
N ALA A 169 -0.12 -12.56 -2.01
CA ALA A 169 1.04 -11.75 -1.68
C ALA A 169 0.74 -10.24 -1.65
N GLN A 170 -0.07 -9.77 -2.61
CA GLN A 170 -0.49 -8.37 -2.67
C GLN A 170 -1.43 -7.94 -1.53
N LEU A 171 -2.00 -8.88 -0.78
CA LEU A 171 -2.90 -8.61 0.35
C LEU A 171 -2.20 -8.68 1.71
N LEU A 172 -0.96 -9.19 1.77
CA LEU A 172 -0.15 -9.36 2.99
C LEU A 172 0.84 -8.23 3.19
#